data_3dc43bedcdefc677c92ee65b8f25041e
#
_entry.id   3dc43bedcdefc677c92ee65b8f25041e
#
_cell.length_a   1.000
_cell.length_b   1.000
_cell.length_c   1.000
_cell.angle_alpha   90.00
_cell.angle_beta   90.00
_cell.angle_gamma   90.00
#
_symmetry.space_group_name_H-M   'P 1'
#
loop_
_entity.id
_entity.type
_entity.pdbx_description
1 polymer ?
#
loop_
_entity_poly.entity_id
_entity_poly.type
_entity_poly.pdbx_seq_one_letter_code
_entity_poly.pdbx_strand_id
1 'polypeptide(L)'
;MILGKLYNARWSVERTRRDHALRVDGERFAAVSAQLQGLLPQAAAETSLESLRGLEGAGATAYFSVLDEMILQGKETFFFRQRSRRPPLDAFNALLSFAYSLLAHDCASALESVGLDAYVGFLHRDRPGRESL
;
A
#
# COMPACT_ATOMS: atom_id res chain seq x y z
N MET A 1 -2.23 7.44 10.18
CA MET A 1 -2.55 6.77 8.91
C MET A 1 -1.29 6.32 8.16
N ILE A 2 -0.37 7.19 7.69
CA ILE A 2 0.85 6.80 6.95
C ILE A 2 1.74 5.85 7.74
N LEU A 3 2.00 6.13 9.03
CA LEU A 3 2.75 5.23 9.91
C LEU A 3 2.16 3.82 9.93
N GLY A 4 0.83 3.70 10.02
CA GLY A 4 0.16 2.39 9.97
C GLY A 4 0.35 1.67 8.64
N LYS A 5 0.31 2.39 7.51
CA LYS A 5 0.60 1.81 6.18
C LYS A 5 2.03 1.28 6.09
N LEU A 6 3.03 2.09 6.48
CA LEU A 6 4.44 1.71 6.46
C LEU A 6 4.73 0.53 7.38
N TYR A 7 4.16 0.57 8.59
CA TYR A 7 4.26 -0.51 9.56
C TYR A 7 3.67 -1.81 9.03
N ASN A 8 2.44 -1.79 8.53
CA ASN A 8 1.78 -2.98 7.99
C ASN A 8 2.48 -3.52 6.74
N ALA A 9 2.94 -2.65 5.84
CA ALA A 9 3.72 -3.05 4.67
C ALA A 9 5.00 -3.79 5.09
N ARG A 10 5.75 -3.23 6.06
CA ARG A 10 6.94 -3.87 6.60
C ARG A 10 6.64 -5.24 7.20
N TRP A 11 5.60 -5.34 8.02
CA TRP A 11 5.26 -6.62 8.65
C TRP A 11 4.77 -7.67 7.65
N SER A 12 4.10 -7.27 6.58
CA SER A 12 3.74 -8.17 5.49
C SER A 12 5.00 -8.74 4.80
N VAL A 13 6.00 -7.89 4.54
CA VAL A 13 7.30 -8.30 3.98
C VAL A 13 8.04 -9.26 4.94
N GLU A 14 8.15 -8.90 6.22
CA GLU A 14 8.80 -9.74 7.24
C GLU A 14 8.11 -11.08 7.42
N ARG A 15 6.79 -11.09 7.44
CA ARG A 15 6.01 -12.33 7.54
C ARG A 15 6.28 -13.23 6.35
N THR A 16 6.23 -12.70 5.13
CA THR A 16 6.50 -13.48 3.92
C THR A 16 7.92 -14.05 3.94
N ARG A 17 8.92 -13.23 4.31
CA ARG A 17 10.32 -13.66 4.43
C ARG A 17 10.48 -14.81 5.43
N ARG A 18 9.82 -14.72 6.59
CA ARG A 18 9.90 -15.73 7.65
C ARG A 18 9.18 -17.02 7.25
N ASP A 19 7.95 -16.90 6.77
CA ASP A 19 7.07 -18.04 6.54
C ASP A 19 7.38 -18.76 5.22
N HIS A 20 8.08 -18.09 4.28
CA HIS A 20 8.37 -18.60 2.94
C HIS A 20 9.84 -18.40 2.52
N ALA A 21 10.78 -18.54 3.46
CA ALA A 21 12.20 -18.27 3.28
C ALA A 21 12.85 -19.01 2.07
N LEU A 22 12.34 -20.18 1.69
CA LEU A 22 12.84 -20.95 0.55
C LEU A 22 12.23 -20.52 -0.80
N ARG A 23 11.29 -19.57 -0.80
CA ARG A 23 10.53 -19.16 -2.00
C ARG A 23 10.79 -17.72 -2.42
N VAL A 24 11.43 -16.94 -1.56
CA VAL A 24 11.69 -15.51 -1.76
C VAL A 24 13.17 -15.19 -1.60
N ASP A 25 13.62 -14.12 -2.22
CA ASP A 25 14.96 -13.59 -1.99
C ASP A 25 15.04 -12.92 -0.60
N GLY A 26 15.59 -13.67 0.37
CA GLY A 26 15.67 -13.25 1.76
C GLY A 26 16.49 -11.97 1.99
N GLU A 27 17.54 -11.72 1.19
CA GLU A 27 18.36 -10.50 1.28
C GLU A 27 17.60 -9.29 0.75
N ARG A 28 16.95 -9.44 -0.39
CA ARG A 28 16.10 -8.40 -0.98
C ARG A 28 14.95 -8.02 -0.05
N PHE A 29 14.27 -9.01 0.54
CA PHE A 29 13.20 -8.77 1.51
C PHE A 29 13.71 -8.08 2.78
N ALA A 30 14.90 -8.46 3.27
CA ALA A 30 15.53 -7.79 4.41
C ALA A 30 15.84 -6.32 4.10
N ALA A 31 16.38 -6.03 2.91
CA ALA A 31 16.66 -4.66 2.48
C ALA A 31 15.39 -3.81 2.39
N VAL A 32 14.32 -4.34 1.80
CA VAL A 32 13.01 -3.65 1.74
C VAL A 32 12.43 -3.41 3.13
N SER A 33 12.52 -4.40 4.03
CA SER A 33 12.07 -4.23 5.41
C SER A 33 12.85 -3.14 6.14
N ALA A 34 14.18 -3.10 5.97
CA ALA A 34 15.03 -2.07 6.56
C ALA A 34 14.70 -0.67 5.99
N GLN A 35 14.46 -0.57 4.69
CA GLN A 35 14.02 0.67 4.06
C GLN A 35 12.69 1.16 4.65
N LEU A 36 11.68 0.31 4.75
CA LEU A 36 10.39 0.63 5.36
C LEU A 36 10.53 1.04 6.83
N GLN A 37 11.40 0.35 7.58
CA GLN A 37 11.72 0.69 8.97
C GLN A 37 12.31 2.10 9.08
N GLY A 38 13.22 2.47 8.17
CA GLY A 38 13.86 3.79 8.16
C GLY A 38 12.91 4.94 7.82
N LEU A 39 11.80 4.68 7.11
CA LEU A 39 10.78 5.68 6.81
C LEU A 39 9.87 5.99 8.02
N LEU A 40 9.75 5.08 8.98
CA LEU A 40 8.84 5.29 10.14
C LEU A 40 9.20 6.50 10.98
N PRO A 41 10.45 6.68 11.47
CA PRO A 41 10.80 7.86 12.25
C PRO A 41 10.72 9.15 11.43
N GLN A 42 11.01 9.10 10.13
CA GLN A 42 10.87 10.25 9.25
C GLN A 42 9.40 10.68 9.14
N ALA A 43 8.50 9.73 8.90
CA ALA A 43 7.06 10.01 8.82
C ALA A 43 6.46 10.44 10.18
N ALA A 44 7.05 10.02 11.30
CA ALA A 44 6.61 10.44 12.63
C ALA A 44 7.01 11.88 12.96
N ALA A 45 8.16 12.33 12.47
CA ALA A 45 8.69 13.67 12.73
C ALA A 45 8.22 14.72 11.70
N GLU A 46 7.66 14.26 10.56
CA GLU A 46 7.33 15.15 9.44
C GLU A 46 6.02 15.92 9.70
N THR A 47 6.05 17.20 9.41
CA THR A 47 4.89 18.12 9.54
C THR A 47 4.35 18.59 8.20
N SER A 48 5.14 18.49 7.13
CA SER A 48 4.73 18.88 5.79
C SER A 48 3.90 17.78 5.12
N LEU A 49 2.69 18.09 4.69
CA LEU A 49 1.83 17.14 3.95
C LEU A 49 2.47 16.67 2.63
N GLU A 50 3.24 17.54 1.98
CA GLU A 50 3.91 17.18 0.71
C GLU A 50 5.03 16.17 0.97
N SER A 51 5.86 16.40 1.97
CA SER A 51 6.89 15.47 2.41
C SER A 51 6.30 14.14 2.88
N LEU A 52 5.19 14.17 3.63
CA LEU A 52 4.46 12.96 4.03
C LEU A 52 3.97 12.14 2.83
N ARG A 53 3.47 12.79 1.78
CA ARG A 53 3.10 12.11 0.52
C ARG A 53 4.32 11.49 -0.17
N GLY A 54 5.45 12.17 -0.13
CA GLY A 54 6.72 11.65 -0.63
C GLY A 54 7.16 10.38 0.09
N LEU A 55 7.09 10.39 1.43
CA LEU A 55 7.42 9.22 2.27
C LEU A 55 6.44 8.06 2.04
N GLU A 56 5.14 8.34 1.90
CA GLU A 56 4.15 7.32 1.51
C GLU A 56 4.49 6.69 0.16
N GLY A 57 4.83 7.52 -0.83
CA GLY A 57 5.22 7.06 -2.17
C GLY A 57 6.48 6.20 -2.15
N ALA A 58 7.50 6.60 -1.38
CA ALA A 58 8.73 5.84 -1.20
C ALA A 58 8.44 4.46 -0.56
N GLY A 59 7.60 4.43 0.47
CA GLY A 59 7.17 3.19 1.13
C GLY A 59 6.38 2.28 0.19
N ALA A 60 5.47 2.84 -0.61
CA ALA A 60 4.72 2.08 -1.60
C ALA A 60 5.64 1.49 -2.68
N THR A 61 6.60 2.27 -3.17
CA THR A 61 7.60 1.81 -4.15
C THR A 61 8.43 0.64 -3.58
N ALA A 62 8.93 0.77 -2.36
CA ALA A 62 9.67 -0.29 -1.69
C ALA A 62 8.82 -1.56 -1.55
N TYR A 63 7.60 -1.46 -1.05
CA TYR A 63 6.69 -2.59 -0.88
C TYR A 63 6.36 -3.27 -2.21
N PHE A 64 5.99 -2.50 -3.23
CA PHE A 64 5.63 -3.03 -4.55
C PHE A 64 6.81 -3.67 -5.28
N SER A 65 8.05 -3.32 -4.94
CA SER A 65 9.24 -3.93 -5.56
C SER A 65 9.37 -5.43 -5.28
N VAL A 66 8.81 -5.93 -4.18
CA VAL A 66 8.85 -7.35 -3.79
C VAL A 66 7.48 -8.03 -3.87
N LEU A 67 6.43 -7.31 -4.26
CA LEU A 67 5.06 -7.82 -4.24
C LEU A 67 4.85 -9.04 -5.15
N ASP A 68 5.52 -9.08 -6.31
CA ASP A 68 5.43 -10.25 -7.19
C ASP A 68 5.92 -11.53 -6.52
N GLU A 69 7.00 -11.46 -5.76
CA GLU A 69 7.53 -12.61 -5.02
C GLU A 69 6.61 -13.06 -3.87
N MET A 70 5.77 -12.16 -3.36
CA MET A 70 4.76 -12.48 -2.34
C MET A 70 3.57 -13.28 -2.90
N ILE A 71 3.41 -13.30 -4.24
CA ILE A 71 2.41 -14.14 -4.91
C ILE A 71 2.98 -15.56 -5.03
N LEU A 72 2.57 -16.45 -4.15
CA LEU A 72 3.19 -17.77 -4.01
C LEU A 72 2.59 -18.85 -4.90
N GLN A 73 1.40 -18.62 -5.44
CA GLN A 73 0.66 -19.58 -6.27
C GLN A 73 -0.03 -18.89 -7.43
N GLY A 74 -0.34 -19.66 -8.49
CA GLY A 74 -1.07 -19.17 -9.65
C GLY A 74 -0.31 -18.10 -10.47
N LYS A 75 1.01 -18.11 -10.47
CA LYS A 75 1.84 -17.09 -11.13
C LYS A 75 1.66 -17.01 -12.65
N GLU A 76 1.13 -18.04 -13.26
CA GLU A 76 0.76 -18.06 -14.68
C GLU A 76 -0.40 -17.08 -14.99
N THR A 77 -1.23 -16.81 -13.99
CA THR A 77 -2.38 -15.89 -14.09
C THR A 77 -2.17 -14.63 -13.26
N PHE A 78 -1.66 -14.80 -12.03
CA PHE A 78 -1.44 -13.72 -11.08
C PHE A 78 0.04 -13.39 -10.97
N PHE A 79 0.44 -12.32 -11.61
CA PHE A 79 1.78 -11.73 -11.52
C PHE A 79 1.66 -10.23 -11.30
N PHE A 80 2.70 -9.61 -10.76
CA PHE A 80 2.75 -8.18 -10.53
C PHE A 80 4.04 -7.58 -11.09
N ARG A 81 3.93 -6.80 -12.15
CA ARG A 81 5.07 -6.06 -12.72
C ARG A 81 5.13 -4.63 -12.20
N GLN A 82 4.00 -3.93 -12.26
CA GLN A 82 3.85 -2.56 -11.80
C GLN A 82 2.39 -2.27 -11.49
N ARG A 83 2.13 -1.24 -10.67
CA ARG A 83 0.76 -0.85 -10.35
C ARG A 83 0.11 -0.15 -11.55
N SER A 84 -0.94 -0.77 -12.09
CA SER A 84 -1.84 -0.18 -13.09
C SER A 84 -3.27 -0.12 -12.53
N ARG A 85 -3.95 1.02 -12.71
CA ARG A 85 -5.25 1.26 -12.08
C ARG A 85 -6.40 1.44 -13.07
N ARG A 86 -6.18 2.18 -14.13
CA ARG A 86 -7.22 2.56 -15.10
C ARG A 86 -6.63 2.60 -16.52
N PRO A 87 -6.78 1.53 -17.29
CA PRO A 87 -7.31 0.22 -16.90
C PRO A 87 -6.30 -0.60 -16.08
N PRO A 88 -6.74 -1.61 -15.29
CA PRO A 88 -5.84 -2.63 -14.77
C PRO A 88 -5.36 -3.50 -15.92
N LEU A 89 -4.05 -3.69 -16.05
CA LEU A 89 -3.43 -4.35 -17.20
C LEU A 89 -3.20 -5.85 -16.99
N ASP A 90 -3.42 -6.35 -15.80
CA ASP A 90 -3.29 -7.76 -15.42
C ASP A 90 -4.31 -8.15 -14.34
N ALA A 91 -4.49 -9.46 -14.13
CA ALA A 91 -5.46 -10.00 -13.21
C ALA A 91 -5.20 -9.58 -11.75
N PHE A 92 -3.92 -9.48 -11.34
CA PHE A 92 -3.58 -9.07 -9.99
C PHE A 92 -3.91 -7.58 -9.74
N ASN A 93 -3.64 -6.71 -10.71
CA ASN A 93 -4.04 -5.31 -10.65
C ASN A 93 -5.57 -5.13 -10.66
N ALA A 94 -6.31 -5.98 -11.38
CA ALA A 94 -7.77 -6.00 -11.34
C ALA A 94 -8.28 -6.38 -9.94
N LEU A 95 -7.71 -7.43 -9.34
CA LEU A 95 -8.03 -7.85 -7.98
C LEU A 95 -7.70 -6.76 -6.94
N LEU A 96 -6.52 -6.13 -7.04
CA LEU A 96 -6.16 -5.00 -6.19
C LEU A 96 -7.16 -3.83 -6.34
N SER A 97 -7.54 -3.49 -7.57
CA SER A 97 -8.48 -2.40 -7.81
C SER A 97 -9.87 -2.70 -7.23
N PHE A 98 -10.32 -3.95 -7.34
CA PHE A 98 -11.56 -4.42 -6.73
C PHE A 98 -11.50 -4.33 -5.20
N ALA A 99 -10.44 -4.86 -4.58
CA ALA A 99 -10.25 -4.81 -3.13
C ALA A 99 -10.19 -3.36 -2.60
N TYR A 100 -9.50 -2.47 -3.31
CA TYR A 100 -9.48 -1.03 -2.97
C TYR A 100 -10.86 -0.38 -3.08
N SER A 101 -11.68 -0.75 -4.07
CA SER A 101 -13.05 -0.23 -4.20
C SER A 101 -13.92 -0.68 -3.04
N LEU A 102 -13.85 -1.95 -2.65
CA LEU A 102 -14.58 -2.46 -1.48
C LEU A 102 -14.16 -1.72 -0.21
N LEU A 103 -12.85 -1.59 0.04
CA LEU A 103 -12.34 -0.90 1.21
C LEU A 103 -12.76 0.58 1.23
N ALA A 104 -12.74 1.27 0.08
CA ALA A 104 -13.18 2.65 -0.01
C ALA A 104 -14.66 2.78 0.35
N HIS A 105 -15.52 1.89 -0.16
CA HIS A 105 -16.96 1.89 0.20
C HIS A 105 -17.18 1.63 1.70
N ASP A 106 -16.47 0.67 2.28
CA ASP A 106 -16.56 0.37 3.71
C ASP A 106 -16.12 1.58 4.57
N CYS A 107 -15.02 2.23 4.19
CA CYS A 107 -14.53 3.43 4.88
C CYS A 107 -15.51 4.60 4.72
N ALA A 108 -16.05 4.83 3.53
CA ALA A 108 -17.06 5.88 3.29
C ALA A 108 -18.28 5.65 4.17
N SER A 109 -18.85 4.44 4.15
CA SER A 109 -20.00 4.08 4.97
C SER A 109 -19.73 4.26 6.47
N ALA A 110 -18.52 3.91 6.93
CA ALA A 110 -18.13 4.11 8.33
C ALA A 110 -18.06 5.60 8.70
N LEU A 111 -17.50 6.45 7.83
CA LEU A 111 -17.45 7.90 8.05
C LEU A 111 -18.84 8.51 8.05
N GLU A 112 -19.68 8.20 7.07
CA GLU A 112 -21.05 8.69 6.95
C GLU A 112 -21.91 8.30 8.16
N SER A 113 -21.69 7.08 8.71
CA SER A 113 -22.44 6.60 9.88
C SER A 113 -22.22 7.46 11.14
N VAL A 114 -21.12 8.19 11.21
CA VAL A 114 -20.78 9.10 12.31
C VAL A 114 -20.86 10.58 11.90
N GLY A 115 -21.44 10.87 10.73
CA GLY A 115 -21.67 12.23 10.24
C GLY A 115 -20.45 12.93 9.66
N LEU A 116 -19.42 12.17 9.26
CA LEU A 116 -18.24 12.69 8.60
C LEU A 116 -18.36 12.57 7.07
N ASP A 117 -17.79 13.54 6.35
CA ASP A 117 -17.78 13.56 4.90
C ASP A 117 -16.57 12.78 4.35
N ALA A 118 -16.83 11.73 3.59
CA ALA A 118 -15.80 10.89 2.96
C ALA A 118 -15.02 11.61 1.85
N TYR A 119 -15.52 12.74 1.35
CA TYR A 119 -14.86 13.52 0.31
C TYR A 119 -13.83 14.52 0.87
N VAL A 120 -13.86 14.82 2.15
CA VAL A 120 -12.91 15.69 2.85
C VAL A 120 -11.74 14.87 3.36
N GLY A 121 -10.58 14.98 2.69
CA GLY A 121 -9.36 14.24 3.06
C GLY A 121 -8.27 15.11 3.66
N PHE A 122 -7.48 14.55 4.58
CA PHE A 122 -6.32 15.24 5.18
C PHE A 122 -5.07 15.17 4.31
N LEU A 123 -4.90 14.10 3.57
CA LEU A 123 -3.66 13.82 2.83
C LEU A 123 -3.82 14.00 1.33
N HIS A 124 -4.93 13.58 0.76
CA HIS A 124 -5.17 13.69 -0.66
C HIS A 124 -5.61 15.11 -1.04
N ARG A 125 -5.23 15.55 -2.25
CA ARG A 125 -5.77 16.79 -2.81
C ARG A 125 -7.21 16.55 -3.24
N ASP A 126 -8.06 17.50 -2.95
CA ASP A 126 -9.47 17.45 -3.37
C ASP A 126 -9.56 17.30 -4.88
N ARG A 127 -10.39 16.37 -5.31
CA ARG A 127 -10.74 16.15 -6.72
C ARG A 127 -12.24 16.00 -6.81
N PRO A 128 -12.92 16.80 -7.66
CA PRO A 128 -14.37 16.70 -7.82
C PRO A 128 -14.82 15.26 -8.11
N GLY A 129 -15.81 14.79 -7.37
CA GLY A 129 -16.41 13.46 -7.57
C GLY A 129 -15.53 12.27 -7.14
N ARG A 130 -14.50 12.51 -6.31
CA ARG A 130 -13.66 11.45 -5.76
C ARG A 130 -13.56 11.56 -4.24
N GLU A 131 -13.86 10.47 -3.57
CA GLU A 131 -13.60 10.29 -2.14
C GLU A 131 -12.11 10.46 -1.83
N SER A 132 -11.81 11.16 -0.74
CA SER A 132 -10.45 11.50 -0.27
C SER A 132 -10.03 10.66 0.94
N LEU A 133 -10.48 9.42 1.00
CA LEU A 133 -10.27 8.45 2.07
C LEU A 133 -8.80 8.03 2.22
#